data_c6f4c83d7bc0229dc675aa8974c803d1
#
_entry.id   c6f4c83d7bc0229dc675aa8974c803d1
#
_cell.length_a   1.000
_cell.length_b   1.000
_cell.length_c   1.000
_cell.angle_alpha   90.00
_cell.angle_beta   90.00
_cell.angle_gamma   90.00
#
_symmetry.space_group_name_H-M   'P 1'
#
loop_
_entity.id
_entity.type
_entity.pdbx_description
1 polymer ?
#
loop_
_entity_poly.entity_id
_entity_poly.type
_entity_poly.pdbx_seq_one_letter_code
_entity_poly.pdbx_strand_id
1 'polypeptide(L)'
;CFGSIHPDNGTEEAIEIARKFGMKIVLAGTIQDKVYFNEKVTPHLDNNLVAYHETVDQPSRNKLLGGAYALLHPIHSVEPFDLSIVESMACGTPVVALQSAAMAEFVRDGETGYLADGVEDALKKLKQIPGIDRSRCRRWAEERFSKEVMVNNYLSVYEKVLELERHRAR
;
A
#
# COMPACT_ATOMS: atom_id res chain seq x y z
N CYS A 1 5.93 3.62 -4.82
CA CYS A 1 4.76 2.82 -5.21
C CYS A 1 5.20 1.37 -5.41
N PHE A 2 4.46 0.42 -4.85
CA PHE A 2 4.75 -1.01 -4.89
C PHE A 2 3.52 -1.76 -5.40
N GLY A 3 3.65 -2.57 -6.43
CA GLY A 3 2.56 -3.32 -7.03
C GLY A 3 2.77 -3.53 -8.53
N SER A 4 1.91 -4.32 -9.16
CA SER A 4 1.95 -4.53 -10.60
C SER A 4 1.67 -3.23 -11.36
N ILE A 5 2.31 -3.07 -12.52
CA ILE A 5 2.10 -1.91 -13.38
C ILE A 5 0.90 -2.17 -14.30
N HIS A 6 -0.21 -1.54 -13.94
CA HIS A 6 -1.51 -1.62 -14.62
C HIS A 6 -2.26 -0.30 -14.44
N PRO A 7 -3.12 0.13 -15.37
CA PRO A 7 -3.91 1.37 -15.22
C PRO A 7 -4.65 1.48 -13.89
N ASP A 8 -5.31 0.39 -13.46
CA ASP A 8 -6.11 0.37 -12.21
C ASP A 8 -5.27 0.56 -10.94
N ASN A 9 -3.94 0.39 -11.03
CA ASN A 9 -3.05 0.53 -9.88
C ASN A 9 -2.50 1.96 -9.71
N GLY A 10 -2.95 2.91 -10.54
CA GLY A 10 -2.67 4.33 -10.36
C GLY A 10 -1.19 4.71 -10.45
N THR A 11 -0.41 3.98 -11.26
CA THR A 11 1.04 4.27 -11.39
C THR A 11 1.30 5.66 -11.95
N GLU A 12 0.47 6.12 -12.92
CA GLU A 12 0.59 7.47 -13.50
C GLU A 12 0.31 8.54 -12.44
N GLU A 13 -0.72 8.36 -11.61
CA GLU A 13 -1.05 9.25 -10.49
C GLU A 13 0.06 9.29 -9.44
N ALA A 14 0.67 8.14 -9.13
CA ALA A 14 1.81 8.10 -8.21
C ALA A 14 3.00 8.90 -8.73
N ILE A 15 3.29 8.82 -10.04
CA ILE A 15 4.33 9.63 -10.70
C ILE A 15 3.97 11.12 -10.65
N GLU A 16 2.72 11.46 -10.97
CA GLU A 16 2.23 12.84 -10.93
C GLU A 16 2.37 13.45 -9.53
N ILE A 17 1.90 12.72 -8.50
CA ILE A 17 2.01 13.13 -7.10
C ILE A 17 3.49 13.37 -6.73
N ALA A 18 4.38 12.42 -7.03
CA ALA A 18 5.79 12.53 -6.69
C ALA A 18 6.47 13.72 -7.38
N ARG A 19 6.17 13.96 -8.67
CA ARG A 19 6.68 15.09 -9.43
C ARG A 19 6.20 16.43 -8.88
N LYS A 20 4.90 16.55 -8.62
CA LYS A 20 4.32 17.77 -8.04
C LYS A 20 4.84 18.02 -6.62
N PHE A 21 5.09 16.97 -5.86
CA PHE A 21 5.66 17.08 -4.52
C PHE A 21 7.17 17.35 -4.53
N GLY A 22 7.86 17.08 -5.65
CA GLY A 22 9.29 17.30 -5.82
C GLY A 22 10.16 16.23 -5.12
N MET A 23 9.65 15.01 -4.96
CA MET A 23 10.40 13.90 -4.36
C MET A 23 10.59 12.74 -5.33
N LYS A 24 11.72 12.05 -5.17
CA LYS A 24 12.01 10.82 -5.92
C LYS A 24 10.98 9.75 -5.61
N ILE A 25 10.46 9.09 -6.68
CA ILE A 25 9.64 7.90 -6.57
C ILE A 25 10.38 6.68 -7.13
N VAL A 26 10.23 5.57 -6.44
CA VAL A 26 10.61 4.24 -6.91
C VAL A 26 9.34 3.46 -7.19
N LEU A 27 9.17 3.05 -8.43
CA LEU A 27 8.14 2.12 -8.87
C LEU A 27 8.72 0.72 -8.81
N ALA A 28 8.05 -0.23 -8.17
CA ALA A 28 8.54 -1.61 -8.11
C ALA A 28 7.40 -2.60 -8.27
N GLY A 29 7.54 -3.50 -9.25
CA GLY A 29 6.56 -4.54 -9.56
C GLY A 29 6.59 -4.98 -11.01
N THR A 30 5.86 -6.06 -11.30
CA THR A 30 5.80 -6.66 -12.64
C THR A 30 4.94 -5.83 -13.59
N ILE A 31 5.34 -5.78 -14.85
CA ILE A 31 4.55 -5.13 -15.91
C ILE A 31 3.43 -6.07 -16.33
N GLN A 32 2.20 -5.78 -15.95
CA GLN A 32 1.01 -6.52 -16.39
C GLN A 32 0.47 -5.98 -17.72
N ASP A 33 0.51 -4.67 -17.91
CA ASP A 33 0.13 -4.03 -19.18
C ASP A 33 1.34 -3.32 -19.80
N LYS A 34 1.88 -3.95 -20.87
CA LYS A 34 3.05 -3.42 -21.60
C LYS A 34 2.73 -2.16 -22.39
N VAL A 35 1.49 -2.01 -22.90
CA VAL A 35 1.10 -0.82 -23.67
C VAL A 35 1.03 0.36 -22.70
N TYR A 36 0.33 0.21 -21.60
CA TYR A 36 0.27 1.22 -20.56
C TYR A 36 1.67 1.60 -20.04
N PHE A 37 2.52 0.61 -19.75
CA PHE A 37 3.89 0.87 -19.29
C PHE A 37 4.68 1.73 -20.30
N ASN A 38 4.62 1.36 -21.59
CA ASN A 38 5.38 2.09 -22.64
C ASN A 38 4.84 3.50 -22.87
N GLU A 39 3.53 3.69 -22.83
CA GLU A 39 2.91 4.97 -23.15
C GLU A 39 2.86 5.92 -21.94
N LYS A 40 2.62 5.39 -20.74
CA LYS A 40 2.31 6.18 -19.54
C LYS A 40 3.42 6.19 -18.48
N VAL A 41 4.29 5.19 -18.45
CA VAL A 41 5.34 5.09 -17.42
C VAL A 41 6.72 5.37 -18.00
N THR A 42 7.07 4.70 -19.10
CA THR A 42 8.41 4.83 -19.73
C THR A 42 8.81 6.28 -20.02
N PRO A 43 7.94 7.18 -20.54
CA PRO A 43 8.32 8.58 -20.79
C PRO A 43 8.73 9.36 -19.55
N HIS A 44 8.38 8.87 -18.37
CA HIS A 44 8.70 9.50 -17.11
C HIS A 44 9.95 8.96 -16.42
N LEU A 45 10.46 7.80 -16.89
CA LEU A 45 11.65 7.18 -16.29
C LEU A 45 12.92 7.97 -16.63
N ASP A 46 13.57 8.51 -15.61
CA ASP A 46 14.79 9.29 -15.72
C ASP A 46 15.89 8.83 -14.75
N ASN A 47 15.61 7.80 -13.95
CA ASN A 47 16.48 7.27 -12.88
C ASN A 47 16.93 8.28 -11.83
N ASN A 48 16.50 9.51 -11.95
CA ASN A 48 16.74 10.58 -10.99
C ASN A 48 15.52 10.82 -10.12
N LEU A 49 14.41 11.25 -10.73
CA LEU A 49 13.14 11.49 -10.02
C LEU A 49 12.24 10.25 -10.05
N VAL A 50 12.19 9.53 -11.17
CA VAL A 50 11.36 8.34 -11.36
C VAL A 50 12.24 7.16 -11.75
N ALA A 51 12.34 6.19 -10.84
CA ALA A 51 13.07 4.94 -11.05
C ALA A 51 12.10 3.75 -11.07
N TYR A 52 12.40 2.73 -11.88
CA TYR A 52 11.61 1.51 -11.97
C TYR A 52 12.47 0.27 -11.71
N HIS A 53 11.92 -0.67 -10.96
CA HIS A 53 12.46 -2.01 -10.69
C HIS A 53 11.40 -3.08 -10.94
N GLU A 54 11.63 -3.97 -11.90
CA GLU A 54 10.65 -5.02 -12.23
C GLU A 54 10.48 -6.03 -11.10
N THR A 55 11.61 -6.46 -10.53
CA THR A 55 11.63 -7.42 -9.44
C THR A 55 12.57 -6.95 -8.35
N VAL A 56 12.10 -7.02 -7.12
CA VAL A 56 12.88 -6.65 -5.93
C VAL A 56 12.82 -7.80 -4.94
N ASP A 57 13.98 -8.35 -4.57
CA ASP A 57 14.07 -9.36 -3.55
C ASP A 57 13.65 -8.82 -2.18
N GLN A 58 13.33 -9.70 -1.24
CA GLN A 58 12.78 -9.30 0.06
C GLN A 58 13.71 -8.38 0.86
N PRO A 59 15.03 -8.60 0.95
CA PRO A 59 15.94 -7.68 1.63
C PRO A 59 15.96 -6.28 1.00
N SER A 60 16.01 -6.20 -0.32
CA SER A 60 15.98 -4.93 -1.05
C SER A 60 14.63 -4.23 -0.91
N ARG A 61 13.52 -4.96 -0.93
CA ARG A 61 12.18 -4.46 -0.67
C ARG A 61 12.08 -3.84 0.73
N ASN A 62 12.53 -4.56 1.76
CA ASN A 62 12.52 -4.05 3.13
C ASN A 62 13.36 -2.77 3.27
N LYS A 63 14.50 -2.69 2.58
CA LYS A 63 15.35 -1.49 2.56
C LYS A 63 14.65 -0.32 1.85
N LEU A 64 14.02 -0.57 0.70
CA LEU A 64 13.27 0.45 -0.05
C LEU A 64 12.08 0.96 0.77
N LEU A 65 11.26 0.05 1.30
CA LEU A 65 10.11 0.43 2.11
C LEU A 65 10.55 1.12 3.40
N GLY A 66 11.50 0.55 4.17
CA GLY A 66 11.96 1.13 5.42
C GLY A 66 12.64 2.49 5.28
N GLY A 67 13.29 2.76 4.13
CA GLY A 67 13.90 4.05 3.81
C GLY A 67 12.96 5.06 3.12
N ALA A 68 11.75 4.64 2.74
CA ALA A 68 10.82 5.52 2.05
C ALA A 68 10.21 6.58 2.98
N TYR A 69 9.91 7.73 2.41
CA TYR A 69 9.15 8.80 3.07
C TYR A 69 7.71 8.37 3.34
N ALA A 70 7.06 7.79 2.33
CA ALA A 70 5.75 7.18 2.39
C ALA A 70 5.59 6.16 1.25
N LEU A 71 4.66 5.22 1.40
CA LEU A 71 4.14 4.44 0.27
C LEU A 71 3.00 5.23 -0.38
N LEU A 72 3.11 5.54 -1.67
CA LEU A 72 1.98 6.01 -2.48
C LEU A 72 1.22 4.82 -3.03
N HIS A 73 -0.09 4.78 -2.78
CA HIS A 73 -0.97 3.68 -3.13
C HIS A 73 -2.29 4.20 -3.75
N PRO A 74 -2.22 4.81 -4.95
CA PRO A 74 -3.38 5.41 -5.62
C PRO A 74 -4.17 4.39 -6.44
N ILE A 75 -4.49 3.22 -5.85
CA ILE A 75 -5.23 2.14 -6.52
C ILE A 75 -6.71 2.50 -6.64
N HIS A 76 -7.27 2.28 -7.84
CA HIS A 76 -8.69 2.48 -8.16
C HIS A 76 -9.50 1.19 -8.06
N SER A 77 -8.84 0.02 -8.21
CA SER A 77 -9.49 -1.28 -8.07
C SER A 77 -9.83 -1.60 -6.62
N VAL A 78 -10.89 -2.38 -6.41
CA VAL A 78 -11.24 -2.88 -5.08
C VAL A 78 -10.43 -4.15 -4.82
N GLU A 79 -9.29 -3.98 -4.22
CA GLU A 79 -8.47 -5.10 -3.73
C GLU A 79 -8.93 -5.48 -2.32
N PRO A 80 -9.34 -6.74 -2.08
CA PRO A 80 -9.81 -7.16 -0.75
C PRO A 80 -8.68 -7.20 0.28
N PHE A 81 -7.43 -7.38 -0.16
CA PHE A 81 -6.25 -7.36 0.68
C PHE A 81 -5.01 -6.95 -0.13
N ASP A 82 -4.26 -5.98 0.36
CA ASP A 82 -3.04 -5.52 -0.28
C ASP A 82 -1.81 -5.68 0.64
N LEU A 83 -0.93 -6.60 0.24
CA LEU A 83 0.31 -6.90 0.97
C LEU A 83 1.28 -5.72 0.99
N SER A 84 1.30 -4.89 -0.04
CA SER A 84 2.26 -3.77 -0.14
C SER A 84 2.05 -2.74 0.97
N ILE A 85 0.79 -2.49 1.34
CA ILE A 85 0.41 -1.62 2.45
C ILE A 85 0.89 -2.19 3.79
N VAL A 86 0.61 -3.47 4.01
CA VAL A 86 0.99 -4.16 5.25
C VAL A 86 2.51 -4.22 5.39
N GLU A 87 3.23 -4.59 4.31
CA GLU A 87 4.70 -4.62 4.27
C GLU A 87 5.31 -3.23 4.52
N SER A 88 4.71 -2.18 3.94
CA SER A 88 5.14 -0.80 4.17
C SER A 88 5.04 -0.42 5.65
N MET A 89 3.87 -0.63 6.24
CA MET A 89 3.66 -0.34 7.66
C MET A 89 4.52 -1.21 8.58
N ALA A 90 4.74 -2.50 8.24
CA ALA A 90 5.64 -3.38 8.98
C ALA A 90 7.10 -2.89 8.95
N CYS A 91 7.50 -2.20 7.88
CA CYS A 91 8.79 -1.50 7.80
C CYS A 91 8.76 -0.12 8.51
N GLY A 92 7.67 0.25 9.15
CA GLY A 92 7.48 1.53 9.80
C GLY A 92 7.21 2.69 8.83
N THR A 93 6.81 2.42 7.60
CA THR A 93 6.59 3.45 6.58
C THR A 93 5.11 3.75 6.44
N PRO A 94 4.71 5.03 6.63
CA PRO A 94 3.32 5.45 6.49
C PRO A 94 2.84 5.32 5.04
N VAL A 95 1.53 5.22 4.88
CA VAL A 95 0.88 5.02 3.58
C VAL A 95 0.05 6.25 3.22
N VAL A 96 0.08 6.68 1.95
CA VAL A 96 -0.91 7.59 1.38
C VAL A 96 -1.64 6.84 0.28
N ALA A 97 -2.90 6.50 0.55
CA ALA A 97 -3.75 5.73 -0.34
C ALA A 97 -4.98 6.54 -0.79
N LEU A 98 -5.59 6.17 -1.92
CA LEU A 98 -6.90 6.70 -2.28
C LEU A 98 -7.98 6.17 -1.32
N GLN A 99 -8.92 7.05 -0.99
CA GLN A 99 -10.03 6.74 -0.08
C GLN A 99 -10.91 5.64 -0.68
N SER A 100 -11.07 4.54 0.04
CA SER A 100 -12.05 3.50 -0.22
C SER A 100 -12.41 2.77 1.07
N ALA A 101 -13.52 2.02 1.08
CA ALA A 101 -13.91 1.23 2.23
C ALA A 101 -12.84 0.19 2.62
N ALA A 102 -12.22 -0.46 1.63
CA ALA A 102 -11.15 -1.42 1.87
C ALA A 102 -9.90 -0.74 2.48
N MET A 103 -9.50 0.42 1.96
CA MET A 103 -8.30 1.13 2.45
C MET A 103 -8.47 1.62 3.90
N ALA A 104 -9.68 1.95 4.32
CA ALA A 104 -9.98 2.35 5.70
C ALA A 104 -9.80 1.19 6.72
N GLU A 105 -9.79 -0.07 6.26
CA GLU A 105 -9.45 -1.21 7.13
C GLU A 105 -7.94 -1.34 7.38
N PHE A 106 -7.12 -0.90 6.43
CA PHE A 106 -5.66 -0.98 6.52
C PHE A 106 -5.04 0.25 7.16
N VAL A 107 -5.44 1.44 6.68
CA VAL A 107 -4.81 2.70 7.05
C VAL A 107 -5.67 3.45 8.07
N ARG A 108 -5.10 3.73 9.23
CA ARG A 108 -5.69 4.67 10.20
C ARG A 108 -5.31 6.09 9.82
N ASP A 109 -6.29 6.84 9.34
CA ASP A 109 -6.06 8.23 8.89
C ASP A 109 -5.48 9.10 10.02
N GLY A 110 -4.36 9.76 9.73
CA GLY A 110 -3.61 10.55 10.71
C GLY A 110 -2.75 9.78 11.71
N GLU A 111 -2.82 8.43 11.76
CA GLU A 111 -2.04 7.61 12.69
C GLU A 111 -1.00 6.73 12.00
N THR A 112 -1.37 6.02 10.92
CA THR A 112 -0.48 5.12 10.18
C THR A 112 -0.29 5.54 8.74
N GLY A 113 -0.94 6.60 8.34
CA GLY A 113 -0.93 7.15 6.99
C GLY A 113 -2.10 8.09 6.79
N TYR A 114 -2.44 8.32 5.54
CA TYR A 114 -3.56 9.17 5.15
C TYR A 114 -4.36 8.56 4.02
N LEU A 115 -5.68 8.80 4.05
CA LEU A 115 -6.61 8.51 2.98
C LEU A 115 -6.89 9.81 2.22
N ALA A 116 -6.76 9.79 0.89
CA ALA A 116 -6.84 10.97 0.04
C ALA A 116 -7.96 10.83 -1.01
N ASP A 117 -8.65 11.91 -1.31
CA ASP A 117 -9.72 11.97 -2.30
C ASP A 117 -9.19 12.23 -3.74
N GLY A 118 -7.90 12.04 -3.98
CA GLY A 118 -7.24 12.21 -5.28
C GLY A 118 -5.88 12.87 -5.16
N VAL A 119 -5.29 13.21 -6.31
CA VAL A 119 -3.92 13.73 -6.42
C VAL A 119 -3.69 14.99 -5.58
N GLU A 120 -4.58 15.97 -5.67
CA GLU A 120 -4.40 17.26 -4.97
C GLU A 120 -4.53 17.12 -3.45
N ASP A 121 -5.39 16.20 -2.98
CA ASP A 121 -5.49 15.93 -1.55
C ASP A 121 -4.30 15.08 -1.06
N ALA A 122 -3.84 14.12 -1.84
CA ALA A 122 -2.63 13.35 -1.55
C ALA A 122 -1.40 14.26 -1.35
N LEU A 123 -1.26 15.33 -2.14
CA LEU A 123 -0.21 16.32 -1.97
C LEU A 123 -0.28 17.06 -0.62
N LYS A 124 -1.49 17.36 -0.14
CA LYS A 124 -1.69 17.98 1.19
C LYS A 124 -1.35 16.99 2.30
N LYS A 125 -1.80 15.73 2.15
CA LYS A 125 -1.54 14.64 3.11
C LYS A 125 -0.05 14.31 3.20
N LEU A 126 0.67 14.29 2.09
CA LEU A 126 2.13 14.08 2.08
C LEU A 126 2.88 15.11 2.93
N LYS A 127 2.45 16.37 2.98
CA LYS A 127 3.06 17.38 3.84
C LYS A 127 2.92 17.09 5.34
N GLN A 128 1.95 16.25 5.71
CA GLN A 128 1.65 15.88 7.10
C GLN A 128 2.37 14.59 7.53
N ILE A 129 2.97 13.84 6.61
CA ILE A 129 3.70 12.59 6.87
C ILE A 129 4.75 12.71 7.99
N PRO A 130 5.52 13.83 8.11
CA PRO A 130 6.49 13.96 9.20
C PRO A 130 5.87 13.91 10.61
N GLY A 131 4.57 14.11 10.75
CA GLY A 131 3.85 13.97 12.02
C GLY A 131 3.47 12.54 12.39
N ILE A 132 3.62 11.57 11.47
CA ILE A 132 3.30 10.17 11.71
C ILE A 132 4.45 9.48 12.46
N ASP A 133 4.12 8.84 13.59
CA ASP A 133 5.06 7.97 14.30
C ASP A 133 5.23 6.64 13.55
N ARG A 134 6.40 6.45 12.94
CA ARG A 134 6.74 5.24 12.18
C ARG A 134 6.67 3.96 13.04
N SER A 135 6.95 4.06 14.34
CA SER A 135 6.82 2.92 15.25
C SER A 135 5.36 2.49 15.44
N ARG A 136 4.43 3.44 15.32
CA ARG A 136 2.99 3.16 15.36
C ARG A 136 2.51 2.44 14.10
N CYS A 137 3.04 2.81 12.92
CA CYS A 137 2.77 2.07 11.68
C CYS A 137 3.15 0.59 11.85
N ARG A 138 4.36 0.33 12.36
CA ARG A 138 4.84 -1.03 12.58
C ARG A 138 3.97 -1.79 13.60
N ARG A 139 3.70 -1.21 14.76
CA ARG A 139 2.83 -1.84 15.76
C ARG A 139 1.46 -2.18 15.20
N TRP A 140 0.85 -1.27 14.45
CA TRP A 140 -0.43 -1.51 13.81
C TRP A 140 -0.40 -2.70 12.84
N ALA A 141 0.65 -2.81 12.03
CA ALA A 141 0.83 -3.95 11.13
C ALA A 141 0.98 -5.28 11.91
N GLU A 142 1.77 -5.29 12.97
CA GLU A 142 1.98 -6.47 13.83
C GLU A 142 0.70 -6.89 14.55
N GLU A 143 -0.06 -5.95 15.11
CA GLU A 143 -1.27 -6.19 15.89
C GLU A 143 -2.47 -6.64 15.04
N ARG A 144 -2.52 -6.25 13.77
CA ARG A 144 -3.71 -6.47 12.93
C ARG A 144 -3.50 -7.48 11.81
N PHE A 145 -2.28 -7.56 11.28
CA PHE A 145 -1.99 -8.29 10.04
C PHE A 145 -0.87 -9.32 10.18
N SER A 146 -0.43 -9.62 11.40
CA SER A 146 0.53 -10.70 11.63
C SER A 146 -0.07 -12.06 11.29
N LYS A 147 0.78 -13.00 10.94
CA LYS A 147 0.41 -14.39 10.67
C LYS A 147 -0.38 -15.01 11.82
N GLU A 148 0.00 -14.72 13.04
CA GLU A 148 -0.64 -15.20 14.25
C GLU A 148 -2.07 -14.68 14.38
N VAL A 149 -2.28 -13.40 14.12
CA VAL A 149 -3.62 -12.77 14.13
C VAL A 149 -4.49 -13.36 13.04
N MET A 150 -3.95 -13.52 11.83
CA MET A 150 -4.67 -14.15 10.72
C MET A 150 -5.15 -15.56 11.10
N VAL A 151 -4.24 -16.41 11.59
CA VAL A 151 -4.56 -17.79 11.97
C VAL A 151 -5.65 -17.82 13.05
N ASN A 152 -5.51 -17.02 14.11
CA ASN A 152 -6.49 -16.96 15.19
C ASN A 152 -7.88 -16.50 14.71
N ASN A 153 -7.93 -15.53 13.79
CA ASN A 153 -9.18 -15.07 13.21
C ASN A 153 -9.86 -16.18 12.38
N TYR A 154 -9.09 -16.93 11.57
CA TYR A 154 -9.63 -18.08 10.81
C TYR A 154 -10.15 -19.18 11.75
N LEU A 155 -9.41 -19.53 12.79
CA LEU A 155 -9.84 -20.53 13.77
C LEU A 155 -11.17 -20.10 14.43
N SER A 156 -11.31 -18.85 14.85
CA SER A 156 -12.53 -18.32 15.43
C SER A 156 -13.73 -18.40 14.46
N VAL A 157 -13.52 -18.19 13.17
CA VAL A 157 -14.57 -18.33 12.15
C VAL A 157 -14.95 -19.80 11.99
N TYR A 158 -13.98 -20.72 11.94
CA TYR A 158 -14.25 -22.17 11.83
C TYR A 158 -15.05 -22.68 13.04
N GLU A 159 -14.69 -22.27 14.25
CA GLU A 159 -15.43 -22.63 15.48
C GLU A 159 -16.90 -22.17 15.39
N LYS A 160 -17.15 -20.93 15.01
CA LYS A 160 -18.51 -20.40 14.81
C LYS A 160 -19.31 -21.18 13.77
N VAL A 161 -18.69 -21.52 12.65
CA VAL A 161 -19.36 -22.33 11.59
C VAL A 161 -19.73 -23.71 12.11
N LEU A 162 -18.83 -24.37 12.82
CA LEU A 162 -19.08 -25.69 13.41
C LEU A 162 -20.18 -25.64 14.46
N GLU A 163 -20.27 -24.60 15.28
CA GLU A 163 -21.35 -24.40 16.24
C GLU A 163 -22.71 -24.22 15.55
N LEU A 164 -22.77 -23.41 14.51
CA LEU A 164 -23.98 -23.19 13.71
C LEU A 164 -24.49 -24.49 13.07
N GLU A 165 -23.60 -25.29 12.51
CA GLU A 165 -23.97 -26.58 11.90
C GLU A 165 -24.44 -27.59 12.95
N ARG A 166 -23.86 -27.64 14.14
CA ARG A 166 -24.34 -28.48 15.25
C ARG A 166 -25.74 -28.10 15.72
N HIS A 167 -26.10 -26.81 15.67
CA HIS A 167 -27.44 -26.34 16.03
C HIS A 167 -28.47 -26.64 14.94
N ARG A 168 -28.10 -26.65 13.68
CA ARG A 168 -28.96 -27.01 12.55
C ARG A 168 -29.26 -28.51 12.45
N ALA A 169 -28.37 -29.34 12.98
CA ALA A 169 -28.50 -30.80 12.94
C ALA A 169 -29.33 -31.38 14.12
N ARG A 170 -29.78 -30.53 15.00
CA ARG A 170 -30.70 -30.87 16.13
C ARG A 170 -32.13 -30.42 15.82
#